data_f23cc2035d545c2d523108c0010d34f8
#
_entry.id   f23cc2035d545c2d523108c0010d34f8
#
_cell.length_a   1.000
_cell.length_b   1.000
_cell.length_c   1.000
_cell.angle_alpha   90.00
_cell.angle_beta   90.00
_cell.angle_gamma   90.00
#
_symmetry.space_group_name_H-M   'P 1'
#
loop_
_entity.id
_entity.type
_entity.pdbx_description
1 polymer ?
#
loop_
_entity_poly.entity_id
_entity_poly.type
_entity_poly.pdbx_seq_one_letter_code
_entity_poly.pdbx_strand_id
1 'polypeptide(L)'
;MSLFDKKEVVYGPETVSVGDLDYSVEGCYRNVVTIPLTVKPKRMLRIRIDSDAPVDVVIANENRSSVEHREGVRMGEFGPYDTGKAKSMGIILGVFRGDKAKVNVEAWVDKE
;
A
#
# COMPACT_ATOMS: atom_id res chain seq x y z
N MET A 1 13.41 -2.45 24.39
CA MET A 1 13.31 -3.07 23.08
C MET A 1 12.94 -4.53 23.19
N SER A 2 12.03 -4.96 22.37
CA SER A 2 11.69 -6.37 22.32
C SER A 2 12.77 -7.15 21.58
N LEU A 3 13.19 -8.26 22.12
CA LEU A 3 14.08 -9.16 21.41
C LEU A 3 13.42 -9.78 20.18
N PHE A 4 12.12 -9.68 20.11
CA PHE A 4 11.33 -10.28 19.04
C PHE A 4 10.93 -9.27 17.97
N ASP A 5 11.27 -8.01 18.18
CA ASP A 5 10.94 -6.97 17.22
C ASP A 5 12.00 -6.90 16.14
N LYS A 6 11.78 -7.68 15.09
CA LYS A 6 12.68 -7.75 13.94
C LYS A 6 12.05 -7.09 12.73
N LYS A 7 11.33 -6.02 12.97
CA LYS A 7 10.56 -5.31 12.00
C LYS A 7 11.26 -4.02 11.65
N GLU A 8 11.41 -3.77 10.36
CA GLU A 8 11.92 -2.50 9.88
C GLU A 8 10.83 -1.84 9.04
N VAL A 9 10.35 -0.70 9.50
CA VAL A 9 9.27 0.02 8.81
C VAL A 9 9.84 0.68 7.55
N VAL A 10 9.19 0.45 6.41
CA VAL A 10 9.57 1.06 5.15
C VAL A 10 8.59 2.14 4.72
N TYR A 11 7.39 2.18 5.31
CA TYR A 11 6.41 3.23 5.05
C TYR A 11 5.43 3.34 6.20
N GLY A 12 5.11 4.56 6.59
CA GLY A 12 4.05 4.86 7.55
C GLY A 12 4.36 4.53 9.00
N PRO A 13 3.32 4.40 9.81
CA PRO A 13 1.92 4.51 9.43
C PRO A 13 1.54 5.92 8.94
N GLU A 14 0.84 5.99 7.85
CA GLU A 14 0.38 7.25 7.29
C GLU A 14 -1.03 7.12 6.75
N THR A 15 -1.79 8.23 6.82
CA THR A 15 -3.13 8.28 6.24
C THR A 15 -3.05 8.91 4.87
N VAL A 16 -3.55 8.18 3.88
CA VAL A 16 -3.53 8.60 2.48
C VAL A 16 -4.97 8.81 2.03
N SER A 17 -5.22 9.93 1.37
CA SER A 17 -6.54 10.22 0.80
C SER A 17 -6.60 9.73 -0.63
N VAL A 18 -7.62 8.92 -0.94
CA VAL A 18 -7.85 8.37 -2.27
C VAL A 18 -9.21 8.84 -2.75
N GLY A 19 -9.27 9.37 -3.96
CA GLY A 19 -10.53 9.86 -4.53
C GLY A 19 -11.02 11.18 -3.96
N ASP A 20 -10.27 11.81 -3.07
CA ASP A 20 -10.64 13.06 -2.42
C ASP A 20 -10.29 14.22 -3.33
N LEU A 21 -11.12 14.45 -4.32
CA LEU A 21 -10.85 15.44 -5.34
C LEU A 21 -11.91 16.49 -5.40
N ASP A 22 -11.47 17.68 -5.72
CA ASP A 22 -12.34 18.79 -6.00
C ASP A 22 -12.98 18.59 -7.38
N TYR A 23 -14.23 18.20 -7.39
CA TYR A 23 -14.96 17.96 -8.61
C TYR A 23 -15.19 19.22 -9.46
N SER A 24 -14.88 20.37 -8.90
CA SER A 24 -14.96 21.60 -9.69
C SER A 24 -13.87 21.66 -10.74
N VAL A 25 -12.83 20.86 -10.61
CA VAL A 25 -11.71 20.81 -11.56
C VAL A 25 -11.89 19.60 -12.44
N GLU A 26 -12.50 19.81 -13.60
CA GLU A 26 -12.80 18.75 -14.54
C GLU A 26 -11.54 18.01 -14.97
N GLY A 27 -11.62 16.69 -14.96
CA GLY A 27 -10.55 15.84 -15.45
C GLY A 27 -9.38 15.67 -14.50
N CYS A 28 -9.45 16.26 -13.32
CA CYS A 28 -8.34 16.23 -12.39
C CYS A 28 -8.50 15.26 -11.24
N TYR A 29 -9.48 14.40 -11.25
CA TYR A 29 -9.57 13.49 -10.14
C TYR A 29 -8.71 12.27 -10.28
N ARG A 30 -8.19 11.88 -9.15
CA ARG A 30 -7.37 10.70 -9.05
C ARG A 30 -8.11 9.66 -8.24
N ASN A 31 -8.58 8.65 -8.92
CA ASN A 31 -9.17 7.51 -8.24
C ASN A 31 -8.11 6.54 -7.78
N VAL A 32 -6.86 6.79 -8.11
CA VAL A 32 -5.76 5.88 -7.86
C VAL A 32 -4.60 6.65 -7.25
N VAL A 33 -4.03 6.10 -6.19
CA VAL A 33 -2.83 6.63 -5.54
C VAL A 33 -1.80 5.52 -5.54
N THR A 34 -0.58 5.83 -5.94
CA THR A 34 0.54 4.90 -5.92
C THR A 34 1.49 5.29 -4.81
N ILE A 35 1.83 4.34 -3.96
CA ILE A 35 2.76 4.53 -2.86
C ILE A 35 4.01 3.71 -3.17
N PRO A 36 5.12 4.38 -3.50
CA PRO A 36 6.37 3.66 -3.72
C PRO A 36 6.99 3.24 -2.40
N LEU A 37 7.50 2.01 -2.37
CA LEU A 37 8.16 1.46 -1.20
C LEU A 37 9.61 1.16 -1.56
N THR A 38 10.54 1.62 -0.74
CA THR A 38 11.94 1.23 -0.85
C THR A 38 12.14 0.01 0.05
N VAL A 39 12.51 -1.10 -0.55
CA VAL A 39 12.69 -2.35 0.17
C VAL A 39 14.13 -2.85 -0.01
N LYS A 40 14.51 -3.82 0.80
CA LYS A 40 15.80 -4.48 0.69
C LYS A 40 15.59 -5.87 0.10
N PRO A 41 16.57 -6.37 -0.66
CA PRO A 41 16.47 -7.73 -1.19
C PRO A 41 16.43 -8.78 -0.08
N LYS A 42 15.82 -9.90 -0.39
CA LYS A 42 15.77 -11.08 0.48
C LYS A 42 15.12 -10.81 1.82
N ARG A 43 14.07 -9.98 1.81
CA ARG A 43 13.26 -9.70 2.98
C ARG A 43 11.83 -10.14 2.73
N MET A 44 11.07 -10.23 3.79
CA MET A 44 9.63 -10.52 3.70
C MET A 44 8.89 -9.23 4.00
N LEU A 45 8.16 -8.74 3.01
CA LEU A 45 7.39 -7.49 3.12
C LEU A 45 5.98 -7.80 3.60
N ARG A 46 5.53 -7.02 4.57
CA ARG A 46 4.15 -7.05 5.06
C ARG A 46 3.56 -5.67 5.00
N ILE A 47 2.28 -5.60 4.70
CA ILE A 47 1.56 -4.35 4.55
C ILE A 47 0.26 -4.46 5.33
N ARG A 48 -0.06 -3.41 6.08
CA ARG A 48 -1.32 -3.32 6.80
C ARG A 48 -2.10 -2.14 6.27
N ILE A 49 -3.37 -2.35 5.97
CA ILE A 49 -4.27 -1.34 5.44
C ILE A 49 -5.51 -1.28 6.31
N ASP A 50 -5.89 -0.06 6.68
CA ASP A 50 -7.10 0.22 7.44
C ASP A 50 -7.75 1.44 6.81
N SER A 51 -8.92 1.24 6.21
CA SER A 51 -9.61 2.26 5.43
C SER A 51 -11.00 2.53 5.99
N ASP A 52 -11.43 3.78 5.90
CA ASP A 52 -12.78 4.16 6.32
C ASP A 52 -13.85 3.78 5.29
N ALA A 53 -13.44 3.41 4.09
CA ALA A 53 -14.34 2.98 3.02
C ALA A 53 -13.65 1.91 2.18
N PRO A 54 -14.40 1.09 1.43
CA PRO A 54 -13.77 0.04 0.62
C PRO A 54 -12.84 0.62 -0.44
N VAL A 55 -11.67 0.02 -0.58
CA VAL A 55 -10.69 0.40 -1.60
C VAL A 55 -10.18 -0.84 -2.29
N ASP A 56 -9.79 -0.68 -3.54
CA ASP A 56 -9.07 -1.72 -4.26
C ASP A 56 -7.59 -1.56 -3.99
N VAL A 57 -6.92 -2.68 -3.74
CA VAL A 57 -5.52 -2.68 -3.37
C VAL A 57 -4.75 -3.58 -4.33
N VAL A 58 -3.71 -3.04 -4.92
CA VAL A 58 -2.79 -3.81 -5.75
C VAL A 58 -1.40 -3.67 -5.14
N ILE A 59 -0.73 -4.78 -4.96
CA ILE A 59 0.66 -4.81 -4.54
C ILE A 59 1.48 -5.14 -5.78
N ALA A 60 2.41 -4.27 -6.12
CA ALA A 60 3.22 -4.40 -7.32
C ALA A 60 4.67 -4.58 -6.97
N ASN A 61 5.36 -5.38 -7.77
CA ASN A 61 6.80 -5.57 -7.60
C ASN A 61 7.57 -4.52 -8.42
N GLU A 62 8.89 -4.63 -8.42
CA GLU A 62 9.77 -3.64 -9.01
C GLU A 62 9.54 -3.46 -10.52
N ASN A 63 9.14 -4.53 -11.21
CA ASN A 63 8.90 -4.47 -12.66
C ASN A 63 7.44 -4.14 -12.98
N ARG A 64 6.68 -3.68 -12.00
CA ARG A 64 5.27 -3.28 -12.13
C ARG A 64 4.31 -4.43 -12.37
N SER A 65 4.73 -5.66 -12.15
CA SER A 65 3.82 -6.79 -12.17
C SER A 65 3.04 -6.85 -10.86
N SER A 66 1.78 -7.20 -10.97
CA SER A 66 0.93 -7.35 -9.80
C SER A 66 1.31 -8.63 -9.04
N VAL A 67 1.57 -8.48 -7.76
CA VAL A 67 1.81 -9.61 -6.86
C VAL A 67 0.51 -10.05 -6.23
N GLU A 68 -0.33 -9.11 -5.90
CA GLU A 68 -1.64 -9.39 -5.33
C GLU A 68 -2.59 -8.27 -5.67
N HIS A 69 -3.87 -8.61 -5.86
CA HIS A 69 -4.94 -7.66 -6.09
C HIS A 69 -6.14 -8.08 -5.26
N ARG A 70 -6.64 -7.18 -4.43
CA ARG A 70 -7.89 -7.40 -3.67
C ARG A 70 -8.81 -6.21 -3.85
N GLU A 71 -10.09 -6.51 -3.99
CA GLU A 71 -11.10 -5.49 -4.17
C GLU A 71 -11.90 -5.29 -2.88
N GLY A 72 -12.39 -4.07 -2.66
CA GLY A 72 -13.29 -3.76 -1.57
C GLY A 72 -12.70 -3.96 -0.19
N VAL A 73 -11.44 -3.62 -0.01
CA VAL A 73 -10.74 -3.82 1.25
C VAL A 73 -11.03 -2.65 2.19
N ARG A 74 -11.45 -2.96 3.41
CA ARG A 74 -11.55 -1.98 4.49
C ARG A 74 -10.44 -2.16 5.50
N MET A 75 -10.10 -3.39 5.82
CA MET A 75 -9.05 -3.70 6.77
C MET A 75 -8.41 -5.00 6.35
N GLY A 76 -7.10 -5.05 6.35
CA GLY A 76 -6.41 -6.27 6.01
C GLY A 76 -4.92 -6.17 6.12
N GLU A 77 -4.30 -7.33 6.25
CA GLU A 77 -2.87 -7.47 6.13
C GLU A 77 -2.54 -8.21 4.84
N PHE A 78 -1.47 -7.78 4.21
CA PHE A 78 -1.00 -8.31 2.95
C PHE A 78 0.41 -8.86 3.16
N GLY A 79 0.68 -9.97 2.51
CA GLY A 79 1.97 -10.62 2.62
C GLY A 79 1.95 -11.78 3.61
N PRO A 80 3.12 -12.31 3.96
CA PRO A 80 4.43 -11.76 3.58
C PRO A 80 4.75 -12.01 2.11
N TYR A 81 5.45 -11.05 1.50
CA TYR A 81 5.94 -11.15 0.14
C TYR A 81 7.45 -11.19 0.15
N ASP A 82 8.03 -12.16 -0.52
CA ASP A 82 9.48 -12.23 -0.67
C ASP A 82 9.91 -11.11 -1.62
N THR A 83 10.76 -10.22 -1.15
CA THR A 83 11.26 -9.14 -1.99
C THR A 83 12.25 -9.64 -3.06
N GLY A 84 12.82 -10.81 -2.86
CA GLY A 84 13.73 -11.40 -3.85
C GLY A 84 14.93 -10.50 -4.11
N LYS A 85 15.05 -10.02 -5.34
CA LYS A 85 16.11 -9.09 -5.73
C LYS A 85 15.61 -7.66 -5.83
N ALA A 86 14.37 -7.41 -5.47
CA ALA A 86 13.76 -6.11 -5.63
C ALA A 86 14.34 -5.10 -4.63
N LYS A 87 14.50 -3.87 -5.07
CA LYS A 87 14.87 -2.74 -4.24
C LYS A 87 13.68 -1.81 -4.02
N SER A 88 12.62 -2.00 -4.76
CA SER A 88 11.40 -1.23 -4.63
C SER A 88 10.19 -2.10 -4.90
N MET A 89 9.09 -1.72 -4.30
CA MET A 89 7.77 -2.30 -4.57
C MET A 89 6.77 -1.16 -4.50
N GLY A 90 5.51 -1.43 -4.75
CA GLY A 90 4.50 -0.39 -4.71
C GLY A 90 3.17 -0.89 -4.20
N ILE A 91 2.44 0.04 -3.60
CA ILE A 91 1.05 -0.17 -3.23
C ILE A 91 0.22 0.77 -4.09
N ILE A 92 -0.80 0.23 -4.75
CA ILE A 92 -1.72 1.03 -5.54
C ILE A 92 -3.09 0.93 -4.90
N LEU A 93 -3.64 2.07 -4.53
CA LEU A 93 -4.96 2.16 -3.91
C LEU A 93 -5.91 2.81 -4.89
N GLY A 94 -7.09 2.24 -5.06
CA GLY A 94 -8.06 2.77 -5.98
C GLY A 94 -9.47 2.76 -5.42
N VAL A 95 -10.29 3.70 -5.87
CA VAL A 95 -11.72 3.76 -5.59
C VAL A 95 -12.46 4.04 -6.89
N PHE A 96 -13.76 3.75 -6.89
CA PHE A 96 -14.58 4.13 -8.02
C PHE A 96 -14.72 5.65 -8.08
N ARG A 97 -14.93 6.13 -9.29
CA ARG A 97 -15.17 7.55 -9.53
C ARG A 97 -16.35 8.03 -8.69
N GLY A 98 -16.13 9.08 -7.94
CA GLY A 98 -17.14 9.63 -7.04
C GLY A 98 -17.01 9.16 -5.61
N ASP A 99 -16.28 8.09 -5.38
CA ASP A 99 -16.00 7.60 -4.04
C ASP A 99 -14.71 8.20 -3.51
N LYS A 100 -14.57 8.15 -2.21
CA LYS A 100 -13.32 8.57 -1.56
C LYS A 100 -13.11 7.77 -0.29
N ALA A 101 -11.85 7.65 0.08
CA ALA A 101 -11.46 6.91 1.27
C ALA A 101 -10.23 7.54 1.90
N LYS A 102 -10.14 7.42 3.22
CA LYS A 102 -8.91 7.71 3.95
C LYS A 102 -8.36 6.39 4.43
N VAL A 103 -7.16 6.09 3.99
CA VAL A 103 -6.54 4.79 4.18
C VAL A 103 -5.30 4.96 5.03
N ASN A 104 -5.27 4.29 6.16
CA ASN A 104 -4.07 4.21 6.97
C ASN A 104 -3.24 3.06 6.46
N VAL A 105 -1.99 3.34 6.12
CA VAL A 105 -1.09 2.37 5.48
C VAL A 105 0.19 2.27 6.28
N GLU A 106 0.60 1.06 6.55
CA GLU A 106 1.89 0.77 7.14
C GLU A 106 2.51 -0.41 6.42
N ALA A 107 3.79 -0.30 6.10
CA ALA A 107 4.52 -1.38 5.46
C ALA A 107 5.85 -1.58 6.16
N TRP A 108 6.25 -2.83 6.32
CA TRP A 108 7.49 -3.17 7.01
C TRP A 108 8.09 -4.45 6.43
N VAL A 109 9.38 -4.61 6.60
CA VAL A 109 10.08 -5.83 6.23
C VAL A 109 10.67 -6.47 7.48
N ASP A 110 10.85 -7.77 7.41
CA ASP A 110 11.53 -8.47 8.49
C ASP A 110 12.99 -8.02 8.53
N LYS A 111 13.47 -7.75 9.72
CA LYS A 111 14.85 -7.34 9.94
C LYS A 111 15.62 -8.57 10.40
N GLU A 112 16.67 -8.87 9.72
CA GLU A 112 17.53 -9.97 10.15
C GLU A 112 18.41 -9.64 11.30
#